data_02940084fc8346fd7aca578c7fcfde15
#
_entry.id   02940084fc8346fd7aca578c7fcfde15
#
_cell.length_a   1.000
_cell.length_b   1.000
_cell.length_c   1.000
_cell.angle_alpha   90.00
_cell.angle_beta   90.00
_cell.angle_gamma   90.00
#
_symmetry.space_group_name_H-M   'P 1'
#
loop_
_entity.id
_entity.type
_entity.pdbx_description
1 polymer ?
#
loop_
_entity_poly.entity_id
_entity_poly.type
_entity_poly.pdbx_seq_one_letter_code
_entity_poly.pdbx_strand_id
1 'polypeptide(L)'
;VAITDKIQDLFNKKRYRAYQEVFSVEGLHSREVLKDMCAAHHVFDVGFDSDPIELARMAGERNVVLRILTILKLKPEDIVDLAKED
;
A
#
# COMPACT_ATOMS: atom_id res chain seq x y z
N VAL A 1 28.75 -1.39 1.19
CA VAL A 1 29.66 -0.53 0.48
C VAL A 1 28.94 0.73 0.03
N ALA A 2 29.54 1.90 0.30
CA ALA A 2 28.89 3.20 0.15
C ALA A 2 28.38 3.47 -1.28
N ILE A 3 29.14 3.10 -2.30
CA ILE A 3 28.73 3.34 -3.70
C ILE A 3 27.51 2.50 -4.07
N THR A 4 27.50 1.24 -3.68
CA THR A 4 26.37 0.34 -3.92
C THR A 4 25.12 0.84 -3.20
N ASP A 5 25.27 1.30 -1.96
CA ASP A 5 24.16 1.82 -1.17
C ASP A 5 23.59 3.09 -1.79
N LYS A 6 24.45 3.99 -2.30
CA LYS A 6 24.00 5.21 -2.98
C LYS A 6 23.25 4.91 -4.27
N ILE A 7 23.72 3.94 -5.04
CA ILE A 7 23.06 3.53 -6.27
C ILE A 7 21.68 2.93 -5.93
N GLN A 8 21.64 2.07 -4.91
CA GLN A 8 20.38 1.48 -4.47
C GLN A 8 19.39 2.54 -4.01
N ASP A 9 19.85 3.55 -3.27
CA ASP A 9 19.02 4.66 -2.81
C ASP A 9 18.46 5.45 -3.98
N LEU A 10 19.26 5.71 -5.02
CA LEU A 10 18.78 6.41 -6.21
C LEU A 10 17.70 5.62 -6.93
N PHE A 11 17.88 4.30 -7.09
CA PHE A 11 16.88 3.44 -7.69
C PHE A 11 15.60 3.42 -6.85
N ASN A 12 15.72 3.34 -5.53
CA ASN A 12 14.57 3.36 -4.64
C ASN A 12 13.81 4.68 -4.74
N LYS A 13 14.50 5.81 -4.79
CA LYS A 13 13.86 7.12 -4.94
C LYS A 13 13.11 7.24 -6.25
N LYS A 14 13.71 6.78 -7.34
CA LYS A 14 13.08 6.79 -8.66
C LYS A 14 11.83 5.92 -8.64
N ARG A 15 11.93 4.73 -8.06
CA ARG A 15 10.82 3.79 -7.96
C ARG A 15 9.70 4.34 -7.09
N TYR A 16 10.03 4.94 -5.96
CA TYR A 16 9.04 5.52 -5.06
C TYR A 16 8.32 6.70 -5.72
N ARG A 17 9.03 7.50 -6.50
CA ARG A 17 8.41 8.59 -7.26
C ARG A 17 7.42 8.04 -8.28
N ALA A 18 7.77 6.94 -8.94
CA ALA A 18 6.87 6.29 -9.89
C ALA A 18 5.59 5.82 -9.20
N TYR A 19 5.70 5.22 -8.01
CA TYR A 19 4.52 4.86 -7.22
C TYR A 19 3.66 6.09 -6.91
N GLN A 20 4.30 7.19 -6.51
CA GLN A 20 3.59 8.42 -6.16
C GLN A 20 2.89 9.05 -7.35
N GLU A 21 3.43 8.87 -8.55
CA GLU A 21 2.80 9.37 -9.77
C GLU A 21 1.63 8.50 -10.21
N VAL A 22 1.77 7.18 -10.10
CA VAL A 22 0.72 6.25 -10.51
C VAL A 22 -0.42 6.22 -9.50
N PHE A 23 -0.10 6.24 -8.21
CA PHE A 23 -1.10 6.18 -7.14
C PHE A 23 -1.16 7.52 -6.42
N SER A 24 -2.28 8.19 -6.55
CA SER A 24 -2.51 9.45 -5.84
C SER A 24 -3.91 9.43 -5.24
N VAL A 25 -4.03 9.82 -3.98
CA VAL A 25 -5.35 9.91 -3.33
C VAL A 25 -6.16 11.08 -3.89
N GLU A 26 -5.52 12.00 -4.59
CA GLU A 26 -6.19 13.14 -5.21
C GLU A 26 -6.68 12.82 -6.62
N GLY A 27 -6.08 11.82 -7.27
CA GLY A 27 -6.51 11.41 -8.60
C GLY A 27 -7.74 10.53 -8.53
N LEU A 28 -8.76 10.85 -9.34
CA LEU A 28 -10.04 10.15 -9.29
C LEU A 28 -9.88 8.63 -9.49
N HIS A 29 -9.21 8.23 -10.56
CA HIS A 29 -9.07 6.81 -10.88
C HIS A 29 -8.07 6.10 -10.00
N SER A 30 -6.95 6.73 -9.67
CA SER A 30 -5.96 6.14 -8.80
C SER A 30 -6.51 5.94 -7.40
N ARG A 31 -7.32 6.87 -6.91
CA ARG A 31 -8.00 6.74 -5.62
C ARG A 31 -8.94 5.53 -5.61
N GLU A 32 -9.70 5.34 -6.69
CA GLU A 32 -10.60 4.18 -6.80
C GLU A 32 -9.83 2.86 -6.81
N VAL A 33 -8.70 2.81 -7.51
CA VAL A 33 -7.84 1.62 -7.52
C VAL A 33 -7.29 1.32 -6.13
N LEU A 34 -6.78 2.35 -5.43
CA LEU A 34 -6.27 2.19 -4.07
C LEU A 34 -7.36 1.69 -3.13
N LYS A 35 -8.54 2.27 -3.23
CA LYS A 35 -9.68 1.88 -2.41
C LYS A 35 -10.05 0.41 -2.63
N ASP A 36 -10.10 -0.01 -3.89
CA ASP A 36 -10.38 -1.40 -4.24
C ASP A 36 -9.31 -2.35 -3.69
N MET A 37 -8.04 -2.01 -3.85
CA MET A 37 -6.94 -2.84 -3.34
C MET A 37 -7.00 -2.96 -1.82
N CYS A 38 -7.28 -1.86 -1.12
CA CYS A 38 -7.38 -1.88 0.33
C CYS A 38 -8.55 -2.75 0.79
N ALA A 39 -9.70 -2.65 0.12
CA ALA A 39 -10.87 -3.46 0.47
C ALA A 39 -10.64 -4.94 0.15
N ALA A 40 -10.07 -5.24 -1.02
CA ALA A 40 -9.87 -6.61 -1.47
C ALA A 40 -8.82 -7.36 -0.63
N HIS A 41 -7.85 -6.65 -0.06
CA HIS A 41 -6.71 -7.26 0.63
C HIS A 41 -6.68 -6.99 2.13
N HIS A 42 -7.84 -6.77 2.73
CA HIS A 42 -8.01 -6.72 4.19
C HIS A 42 -7.24 -5.60 4.90
N VAL A 43 -7.05 -4.45 4.23
CA VAL A 43 -6.43 -3.30 4.88
C VAL A 43 -7.37 -2.65 5.90
N PHE A 44 -8.68 -2.61 5.58
CA PHE A 44 -9.68 -1.95 6.42
C PHE A 44 -10.29 -2.87 7.46
N ASP A 45 -10.20 -4.18 7.27
CA ASP A 45 -10.67 -5.15 8.25
C ASP A 45 -9.60 -6.20 8.49
N VAL A 46 -9.57 -6.73 9.70
CA VAL A 46 -8.68 -7.83 10.02
C VAL A 46 -9.47 -9.10 9.81
N GLY A 47 -9.28 -9.71 8.63
CA GLY A 47 -9.92 -10.99 8.36
C GLY A 47 -9.50 -12.02 9.41
N PHE A 48 -10.42 -12.86 9.80
CA PHE A 48 -10.15 -13.96 10.73
C PHE A 48 -10.40 -15.28 10.04
N ASP A 49 -9.47 -16.20 10.24
CA ASP A 49 -9.59 -17.58 9.80
C ASP A 49 -8.96 -18.45 10.84
N SER A 50 -9.55 -19.62 11.11
CA SER A 50 -9.00 -20.56 12.07
C SER A 50 -7.80 -21.34 11.51
N ASP A 51 -7.60 -21.30 10.19
CA ASP A 51 -6.47 -21.95 9.54
C ASP A 51 -5.25 -21.02 9.56
N PRO A 52 -4.15 -21.39 10.24
CA PRO A 52 -2.95 -20.54 10.28
C PRO A 52 -2.36 -20.26 8.90
N ILE A 53 -2.48 -21.17 7.96
CA ILE A 53 -1.97 -20.98 6.60
C ILE A 53 -2.76 -19.88 5.89
N GLU A 54 -4.09 -19.89 6.02
CA GLU A 54 -4.94 -18.85 5.44
C GLU A 54 -4.69 -17.50 6.09
N LEU A 55 -4.52 -17.45 7.40
CA LEU A 55 -4.18 -16.21 8.10
C LEU A 55 -2.85 -15.64 7.58
N ALA A 56 -1.85 -16.49 7.39
CA ALA A 56 -0.55 -16.05 6.87
C ALA A 56 -0.69 -15.51 5.45
N ARG A 57 -1.52 -16.16 4.60
CA ARG A 57 -1.77 -15.71 3.24
C ARG A 57 -2.43 -14.35 3.23
N MET A 58 -3.45 -14.16 4.05
CA MET A 58 -4.16 -12.89 4.17
C MET A 58 -3.25 -11.78 4.66
N ALA A 59 -2.38 -12.07 5.63
CA ALA A 59 -1.39 -11.11 6.12
C ALA A 59 -0.40 -10.73 5.02
N GLY A 60 0.01 -11.67 4.18
CA GLY A 60 0.90 -11.40 3.06
C GLY A 60 0.26 -10.49 2.03
N GLU A 61 -0.99 -10.75 1.67
CA GLU A 61 -1.75 -9.87 0.75
C GLU A 61 -1.88 -8.46 1.30
N ARG A 62 -2.24 -8.34 2.57
CA ARG A 62 -2.37 -7.06 3.24
C ARG A 62 -1.06 -6.29 3.23
N ASN A 63 0.04 -6.96 3.49
CA ASN A 63 1.36 -6.33 3.56
C ASN A 63 1.80 -5.73 2.22
N VAL A 64 1.43 -6.33 1.10
CA VAL A 64 1.71 -5.77 -0.22
C VAL A 64 1.06 -4.41 -0.37
N VAL A 65 -0.21 -4.29 -0.02
CA VAL A 65 -0.95 -3.04 -0.12
C VAL A 65 -0.43 -2.02 0.90
N LEU A 66 -0.13 -2.46 2.13
CA LEU A 66 0.43 -1.58 3.16
C LEU A 66 1.77 -0.98 2.71
N ARG A 67 2.58 -1.75 1.99
CA ARG A 67 3.84 -1.24 1.44
C ARG A 67 3.57 -0.09 0.47
N ILE A 68 2.58 -0.23 -0.41
CA ILE A 68 2.22 0.85 -1.34
C ILE A 68 1.79 2.09 -0.57
N LEU A 69 0.92 1.93 0.43
CA LEU A 69 0.45 3.07 1.24
C LEU A 69 1.61 3.76 1.97
N THR A 70 2.59 2.97 2.43
CA THR A 70 3.79 3.51 3.08
C THR A 70 4.64 4.32 2.10
N ILE A 71 4.82 3.82 0.88
CA ILE A 71 5.57 4.53 -0.16
C ILE A 71 4.90 5.86 -0.49
N LEU A 72 3.56 5.87 -0.53
CA LEU A 72 2.79 7.08 -0.80
C LEU A 72 2.83 8.09 0.36
N LYS A 73 3.33 7.68 1.51
CA LYS A 73 3.43 8.52 2.72
C LYS A 73 2.09 9.08 3.15
N LEU A 74 1.06 8.25 3.07
CA LEU A 74 -0.28 8.65 3.47
C LEU A 74 -0.37 8.78 4.97
N LYS A 75 -1.10 9.79 5.41
CA LYS A 75 -1.41 9.98 6.82
C LYS A 75 -2.53 9.03 7.24
N PRO A 76 -2.64 8.70 8.53
CA PRO A 76 -3.74 7.85 9.00
C PRO A 76 -5.12 8.34 8.61
N GLU A 77 -5.34 9.66 8.61
CA GLU A 77 -6.62 10.24 8.21
C GLU A 77 -6.93 10.01 6.74
N ASP A 78 -5.91 9.98 5.87
CA ASP A 78 -6.11 9.68 4.45
C ASP A 78 -6.60 8.25 4.25
N ILE A 79 -6.05 7.31 5.03
CA ILE A 79 -6.44 5.90 4.97
C ILE A 79 -7.86 5.73 5.50
N VAL A 80 -8.20 6.43 6.57
CA VAL A 80 -9.57 6.41 7.13
C VAL A 80 -10.56 6.94 6.10
N ASP A 81 -10.20 8.01 5.38
CA ASP A 81 -11.07 8.57 4.35
C ASP A 81 -11.30 7.60 3.20
N LEU A 82 -10.27 6.83 2.81
CA LEU A 82 -10.45 5.77 1.81
C LEU A 82 -11.44 4.71 2.28
N ALA A 83 -11.40 4.38 3.56
CA ALA A 83 -12.29 3.36 4.12
C ALA A 83 -13.74 3.83 4.20
N LYS A 84 -13.97 5.13 4.38
CA LYS A 84 -15.32 5.70 4.53
C LYS A 84 -16.08 5.81 3.23
N GLU A 85 -15.40 5.83 2.11
CA GLU A 85 -16.07 5.92 0.82
C GLU A 85 -16.65 4.58 0.42
N ASP A 86 -17.83 4.61 -0.07
CA ASP A 86 -18.48 3.42 -0.60
C ASP A 86 -18.23 3.20 -2.09
#